data_36578e30ed3664008385540c6a0022fc
#
_entry.id   36578e30ed3664008385540c6a0022fc
#
_cell.length_a   1.000
_cell.length_b   1.000
_cell.length_c   1.000
_cell.angle_alpha   90.00
_cell.angle_beta   90.00
_cell.angle_gamma   90.00
#
_symmetry.space_group_name_H-M   'P 1'
#
loop_
_entity.id
_entity.type
_entity.pdbx_description
1 polymer ?
#
loop_
_entity_poly.entity_id
_entity_poly.type
_entity_poly.pdbx_seq_one_letter_code
_entity_poly.pdbx_strand_id
1 'polypeptide(L)'
;MPKYYIGTAGWSYKDWVPSFYPKLQTSKFDWLQFYSHYFNCVEVNSTYYAYLSPKVVEGWVKKVTDSDDFIFHIKLHQDFTHKRKYDEQSVKSIRYNLDILAKAERLGGLLIQFPYSFPYNNSATQYIKELKDTFPNYKCFVEVRHSSWENENALEFFKQTDITFCTIDQPQIEQAITFQPIITNDRAYIRFHGKNIDAWKKSINNFGKEQSYEERSERYKYLYSPGELVEIDQKIKSIQEKVKEVYVIMNNHPQGDAIANAFELIHLLEEKDKVQMPSTIVKAYPRLETLLAAMNQ
;
A
#
# COMPACT_ATOMS: atom_id res chain seq x y z
N MET A 1 -13.71 -13.98 11.11
CA MET A 1 -12.96 -12.73 10.87
C MET A 1 -12.20 -12.83 9.55
N PRO A 2 -12.02 -11.75 8.81
CA PRO A 2 -11.20 -11.75 7.59
C PRO A 2 -9.74 -12.00 7.91
N LYS A 3 -8.95 -12.40 6.90
CA LYS A 3 -7.49 -12.39 7.00
C LYS A 3 -6.98 -10.96 6.81
N TYR A 4 -6.22 -10.43 7.76
CA TYR A 4 -5.58 -9.13 7.67
C TYR A 4 -4.17 -9.25 7.09
N TYR A 5 -3.87 -8.39 6.12
CA TYR A 5 -2.55 -8.17 5.58
C TYR A 5 -2.18 -6.71 5.85
N ILE A 6 -1.24 -6.49 6.75
CA ILE A 6 -0.86 -5.16 7.21
C ILE A 6 0.61 -4.93 6.89
N GLY A 7 0.91 -3.85 6.20
CA GLY A 7 2.26 -3.51 5.80
C GLY A 7 2.38 -2.08 5.27
N THR A 8 3.43 -1.82 4.52
CA THR A 8 3.78 -0.48 4.06
C THR A 8 3.94 -0.40 2.55
N ALA A 9 3.89 0.81 2.02
CA ALA A 9 4.21 1.13 0.64
C ALA A 9 5.72 1.24 0.46
N GLY A 10 6.38 0.11 0.20
CA GLY A 10 7.83 -0.05 0.14
C GLY A 10 8.45 -0.47 1.48
N TRP A 11 9.69 -0.94 1.42
CA TRP A 11 10.47 -1.39 2.59
C TRP A 11 11.89 -0.83 2.61
N SER A 12 12.40 -0.32 1.49
CA SER A 12 13.82 0.05 1.35
C SER A 12 14.01 1.55 1.47
N TYR A 13 13.81 2.08 2.69
CA TYR A 13 13.95 3.50 3.01
C TYR A 13 15.13 3.73 3.94
N LYS A 14 16.09 4.59 3.51
CA LYS A 14 17.29 4.89 4.29
C LYS A 14 16.98 5.63 5.60
N ASP A 15 15.93 6.43 5.62
CA ASP A 15 15.46 7.19 6.78
C ASP A 15 14.77 6.32 7.85
N TRP A 16 14.57 5.02 7.57
CA TRP A 16 14.16 4.03 8.56
C TRP A 16 15.34 3.48 9.39
N VAL A 17 16.55 3.90 9.09
CA VAL A 17 17.74 3.65 9.92
C VAL A 17 17.98 4.89 10.78
N PRO A 18 18.06 4.78 12.13
CA PRO A 18 18.03 3.56 12.94
C PRO A 18 16.66 3.25 13.55
N SER A 19 15.57 3.89 13.12
CA SER A 19 14.26 3.77 13.76
C SER A 19 13.66 2.36 13.65
N PHE A 20 13.75 1.73 12.49
CA PHE A 20 13.29 0.35 12.27
C PHE A 20 14.45 -0.59 11.97
N TYR A 21 15.28 -0.29 10.98
CA TYR A 21 16.46 -1.07 10.66
C TYR A 21 17.60 -0.76 11.64
N PRO A 22 18.42 -1.75 12.04
CA PRO A 22 19.54 -1.51 12.94
C PRO A 22 20.58 -0.58 12.30
N LYS A 23 21.21 0.28 13.12
CA LYS A 23 22.27 1.18 12.69
C LYS A 23 23.53 0.43 12.21
N LEU A 24 23.90 -0.63 12.92
CA LEU A 24 25.00 -1.49 12.56
C LEU A 24 24.49 -2.67 11.77
N GLN A 25 24.80 -2.70 10.49
CA GLN A 25 24.39 -3.75 9.57
C GLN A 25 25.61 -4.51 9.06
N THR A 26 25.54 -5.82 9.05
CA THR A 26 26.55 -6.67 8.41
C THR A 26 26.37 -6.63 6.90
N SER A 27 27.40 -7.05 6.14
CA SER A 27 27.28 -7.16 4.68
C SER A 27 26.23 -8.20 4.22
N LYS A 28 25.76 -9.05 5.11
CA LYS A 28 24.70 -10.04 4.87
C LYS A 28 23.30 -9.56 5.28
N PHE A 29 23.18 -8.37 5.88
CA PHE A 29 21.89 -7.85 6.31
C PHE A 29 21.00 -7.53 5.11
N ASP A 30 19.83 -8.14 5.04
CA ASP A 30 18.85 -7.89 3.98
C ASP A 30 17.60 -7.20 4.54
N TRP A 31 17.28 -6.05 4.00
CA TRP A 31 16.16 -5.23 4.46
C TRP A 31 14.80 -5.89 4.22
N LEU A 32 14.62 -6.60 3.10
CA LEU A 32 13.37 -7.28 2.80
C LEU A 32 13.17 -8.49 3.72
N GLN A 33 14.21 -9.28 3.92
CA GLN A 33 14.18 -10.42 4.84
C GLN A 33 13.87 -9.94 6.27
N PHE A 34 14.54 -8.87 6.74
CA PHE A 34 14.25 -8.28 8.05
C PHE A 34 12.80 -7.79 8.15
N TYR A 35 12.31 -7.07 7.12
CA TYR A 35 10.95 -6.55 7.06
C TYR A 35 9.89 -7.66 7.14
N SER A 36 10.09 -8.76 6.41
CA SER A 36 9.14 -9.89 6.34
C SER A 36 9.01 -10.69 7.64
N HIS A 37 9.89 -10.48 8.63
CA HIS A 37 9.72 -11.05 9.97
C HIS A 37 8.64 -10.33 10.79
N TYR A 38 8.29 -9.11 10.43
CA TYR A 38 7.38 -8.27 11.22
C TYR A 38 6.06 -7.99 10.51
N PHE A 39 6.05 -8.01 9.18
CA PHE A 39 4.89 -7.73 8.35
C PHE A 39 4.60 -8.87 7.39
N ASN A 40 3.34 -9.05 7.03
CA ASN A 40 2.89 -10.13 6.14
C ASN A 40 2.59 -9.64 4.71
N CYS A 41 2.75 -8.36 4.42
CA CYS A 41 2.66 -7.84 3.06
C CYS A 41 3.51 -6.59 2.85
N VAL A 42 3.76 -6.30 1.58
CA VAL A 42 4.35 -5.04 1.14
C VAL A 42 3.79 -4.62 -0.22
N GLU A 43 3.57 -3.33 -0.40
CA GLU A 43 3.25 -2.74 -1.70
C GLU A 43 4.53 -2.26 -2.38
N VAL A 44 4.81 -2.78 -3.57
CA VAL A 44 6.04 -2.46 -4.32
C VAL A 44 5.80 -1.24 -5.21
N ASN A 45 6.33 -0.10 -4.81
CA ASN A 45 6.19 1.17 -5.55
C ASN A 45 7.28 1.40 -6.61
N SER A 46 8.42 0.71 -6.53
CA SER A 46 9.50 0.85 -7.53
C SER A 46 9.06 0.46 -8.94
N THR A 47 8.11 -0.47 -9.06
CA THR A 47 7.50 -0.91 -10.33
C THR A 47 6.69 0.18 -11.03
N TYR A 48 6.25 1.21 -10.32
CA TYR A 48 5.61 2.38 -10.90
C TYR A 48 6.59 3.22 -11.75
N TYR A 49 7.86 3.24 -11.39
CA TYR A 49 8.90 4.06 -12.02
C TYR A 49 9.75 3.29 -13.04
N ALA A 50 9.85 1.97 -12.89
CA ALA A 50 10.74 1.15 -13.72
C ALA A 50 10.15 -0.24 -14.00
N TYR A 51 10.42 -0.74 -15.20
CA TYR A 51 10.20 -2.14 -15.56
C TYR A 51 11.34 -2.99 -14.99
N LEU A 52 11.01 -3.84 -14.03
CA LEU A 52 12.01 -4.65 -13.33
C LEU A 52 12.37 -5.90 -14.12
N SER A 53 13.62 -6.33 -14.03
CA SER A 53 14.02 -7.61 -14.57
C SER A 53 13.44 -8.78 -13.74
N PRO A 54 13.11 -9.91 -14.36
CA PRO A 54 12.62 -11.10 -13.66
C PRO A 54 13.52 -11.55 -12.52
N LYS A 55 14.83 -11.45 -12.69
CA LYS A 55 15.83 -11.82 -11.67
C LYS A 55 15.66 -11.04 -10.35
N VAL A 56 15.22 -9.79 -10.42
CA VAL A 56 14.94 -9.00 -9.21
C VAL A 56 13.75 -9.56 -8.46
N VAL A 57 12.66 -9.90 -9.17
CA VAL A 57 11.43 -10.44 -8.58
C VAL A 57 11.67 -11.85 -8.01
N GLU A 58 12.40 -12.70 -8.72
CA GLU A 58 12.86 -14.01 -8.21
C GLU A 58 13.71 -13.85 -6.95
N GLY A 59 14.54 -12.80 -6.88
CA GLY A 59 15.32 -12.46 -5.71
C GLY A 59 14.43 -12.12 -4.50
N TRP A 60 13.32 -11.42 -4.70
CA TRP A 60 12.37 -11.13 -3.61
C TRP A 60 11.74 -12.40 -3.07
N VAL A 61 11.28 -13.30 -3.94
CA VAL A 61 10.69 -14.59 -3.54
C VAL A 61 11.66 -15.36 -2.64
N LYS A 62 12.94 -15.43 -3.03
CA LYS A 62 13.98 -16.14 -2.25
C LYS A 62 14.23 -15.53 -0.86
N LYS A 63 14.05 -14.22 -0.70
CA LYS A 63 14.31 -13.51 0.55
C LYS A 63 13.20 -13.65 1.59
N VAL A 64 12.01 -14.06 1.17
CA VAL A 64 10.83 -14.18 2.05
C VAL A 64 10.37 -15.63 2.21
N THR A 65 11.25 -16.61 1.93
CA THR A 65 10.94 -18.04 2.07
C THR A 65 10.60 -18.44 3.50
N ASP A 66 11.23 -17.78 4.48
CA ASP A 66 11.02 -18.05 5.91
C ASP A 66 9.75 -17.40 6.48
N SER A 67 9.00 -16.67 5.65
CA SER A 67 7.76 -15.98 6.02
C SER A 67 6.59 -16.57 5.23
N ASP A 68 5.89 -17.56 5.79
CA ASP A 68 4.90 -18.39 5.10
C ASP A 68 3.79 -17.59 4.40
N ASP A 69 3.28 -16.56 5.02
CA ASP A 69 2.13 -15.77 4.56
C ASP A 69 2.49 -14.45 3.87
N PHE A 70 3.78 -14.18 3.62
CA PHE A 70 4.22 -12.89 3.07
C PHE A 70 3.85 -12.73 1.60
N ILE A 71 3.18 -11.62 1.26
CA ILE A 71 2.74 -11.33 -0.12
C ILE A 71 3.18 -9.94 -0.59
N PHE A 72 3.31 -9.82 -1.93
CA PHE A 72 3.64 -8.57 -2.60
C PHE A 72 2.44 -8.04 -3.37
N HIS A 73 2.11 -6.77 -3.16
CA HIS A 73 1.23 -6.01 -4.04
C HIS A 73 2.08 -5.22 -5.03
N ILE A 74 1.82 -5.36 -6.31
CA ILE A 74 2.61 -4.71 -7.36
C ILE A 74 1.87 -3.49 -7.87
N LYS A 75 2.48 -2.30 -7.73
CA LYS A 75 1.90 -1.09 -8.31
C LYS A 75 2.20 -1.02 -9.80
N LEU A 76 1.15 -0.89 -10.60
CA LEU A 76 1.25 -0.81 -12.06
C LEU A 76 2.06 0.41 -12.49
N HIS A 77 2.87 0.25 -13.54
CA HIS A 77 3.76 1.28 -14.05
C HIS A 77 3.00 2.53 -14.51
N GLN A 78 3.60 3.72 -14.33
CA GLN A 78 2.98 5.02 -14.66
C GLN A 78 2.53 5.15 -16.12
N ASP A 79 3.13 4.41 -17.04
CA ASP A 79 2.75 4.42 -18.45
C ASP A 79 1.30 3.95 -18.64
N PHE A 80 0.79 3.09 -17.76
CA PHE A 80 -0.59 2.59 -17.81
C PHE A 80 -1.59 3.52 -17.14
N THR A 81 -1.20 4.28 -16.13
CA THR A 81 -2.14 5.00 -15.27
C THR A 81 -2.07 6.53 -15.44
N HIS A 82 -0.87 7.08 -15.55
CA HIS A 82 -0.63 8.52 -15.65
C HIS A 82 -0.44 8.98 -17.10
N LYS A 83 0.45 8.30 -17.83
CA LYS A 83 0.71 8.63 -19.25
C LYS A 83 -0.32 8.01 -20.19
N ARG A 84 -0.91 6.87 -19.82
CA ARG A 84 -1.86 6.08 -20.62
C ARG A 84 -1.31 5.79 -22.02
N LYS A 85 -0.02 5.45 -22.06
CA LYS A 85 0.72 5.12 -23.28
C LYS A 85 1.68 3.98 -22.98
N TYR A 86 1.38 2.80 -23.46
CA TYR A 86 2.17 1.58 -23.26
C TYR A 86 2.07 0.68 -24.50
N ASP A 87 2.93 -0.29 -24.61
CA ASP A 87 2.99 -1.26 -25.69
C ASP A 87 2.84 -2.71 -25.20
N GLU A 88 2.74 -3.64 -26.13
CA GLU A 88 2.60 -5.07 -25.83
C GLU A 88 3.81 -5.64 -25.08
N GLN A 89 5.02 -5.13 -25.34
CA GLN A 89 6.23 -5.55 -24.66
C GLN A 89 6.19 -5.18 -23.17
N SER A 90 5.71 -3.99 -22.85
CA SER A 90 5.47 -3.54 -21.47
C SER A 90 4.47 -4.43 -20.74
N VAL A 91 3.38 -4.81 -21.41
CA VAL A 91 2.37 -5.74 -20.86
C VAL A 91 3.00 -7.12 -20.58
N LYS A 92 3.74 -7.67 -21.53
CA LYS A 92 4.43 -8.97 -21.39
C LYS A 92 5.42 -8.96 -20.22
N SER A 93 6.20 -7.90 -20.10
CA SER A 93 7.17 -7.74 -19.00
C SER A 93 6.50 -7.75 -17.62
N ILE A 94 5.42 -6.99 -17.47
CA ILE A 94 4.68 -6.93 -16.20
C ILE A 94 4.03 -8.28 -15.90
N ARG A 95 3.32 -8.89 -16.85
CA ARG A 95 2.69 -10.20 -16.66
C ARG A 95 3.70 -11.27 -16.24
N TYR A 96 4.86 -11.30 -16.89
CA TYR A 96 5.91 -12.26 -16.54
C TYR A 96 6.35 -12.13 -15.07
N ASN A 97 6.52 -10.90 -14.58
CA ASN A 97 6.88 -10.63 -13.19
C ASN A 97 5.75 -10.99 -12.20
N LEU A 98 4.49 -10.71 -12.57
CA LEU A 98 3.34 -11.12 -11.77
C LEU A 98 3.22 -12.64 -11.70
N ASP A 99 3.48 -13.35 -12.79
CA ASP A 99 3.45 -14.82 -12.86
C ASP A 99 4.53 -15.47 -11.98
N ILE A 100 5.73 -14.88 -11.87
CA ILE A 100 6.77 -15.32 -10.92
C ILE A 100 6.22 -15.31 -9.49
N LEU A 101 5.61 -14.19 -9.08
CA LEU A 101 5.04 -14.06 -7.73
C LEU A 101 3.83 -14.99 -7.54
N ALA A 102 2.97 -15.10 -8.54
CA ALA A 102 1.78 -15.95 -8.48
C ALA A 102 2.14 -17.42 -8.35
N LYS A 103 3.12 -17.92 -9.14
CA LYS A 103 3.62 -19.30 -9.07
C LYS A 103 4.28 -19.63 -7.72
N ALA A 104 4.85 -18.63 -7.07
CA ALA A 104 5.44 -18.76 -5.74
C ALA A 104 4.41 -18.57 -4.61
N GLU A 105 3.13 -18.35 -4.93
CA GLU A 105 2.05 -18.02 -3.96
C GLU A 105 2.34 -16.76 -3.14
N ARG A 106 3.07 -15.80 -3.76
CA ARG A 106 3.50 -14.54 -3.12
C ARG A 106 2.83 -13.30 -3.74
N LEU A 107 1.91 -13.45 -4.68
CA LEU A 107 1.21 -12.33 -5.30
C LEU A 107 -0.06 -11.96 -4.51
N GLY A 108 -0.08 -10.79 -3.88
CA GLY A 108 -1.28 -10.20 -3.29
C GLY A 108 -2.22 -9.61 -4.34
N GLY A 109 -1.68 -8.99 -5.38
CA GLY A 109 -2.42 -8.46 -6.52
C GLY A 109 -1.77 -7.23 -7.16
N LEU A 110 -2.49 -6.63 -8.10
CA LEU A 110 -2.04 -5.49 -8.91
C LEU A 110 -2.78 -4.22 -8.48
N LEU A 111 -2.03 -3.22 -8.00
CA LEU A 111 -2.56 -1.89 -7.69
C LEU A 111 -2.50 -1.01 -8.94
N ILE A 112 -3.64 -0.53 -9.39
CA ILE A 112 -3.82 0.39 -10.52
C ILE A 112 -4.23 1.76 -9.94
N GLN A 113 -3.25 2.66 -9.74
CA GLN A 113 -3.48 3.94 -9.11
C GLN A 113 -3.51 5.07 -10.15
N PHE A 114 -4.64 5.77 -10.24
CA PHE A 114 -4.82 6.93 -11.10
C PHE A 114 -4.52 8.26 -10.38
N PRO A 115 -4.14 9.31 -11.13
CA PRO A 115 -3.96 10.64 -10.58
C PRO A 115 -5.31 11.29 -10.21
N TYR A 116 -5.25 12.38 -9.43
CA TYR A 116 -6.42 13.19 -9.09
C TYR A 116 -7.18 13.72 -10.32
N SER A 117 -6.47 14.00 -11.41
CA SER A 117 -7.02 14.45 -12.71
C SER A 117 -7.73 13.35 -13.51
N PHE A 118 -8.17 12.27 -12.86
CA PHE A 118 -8.89 11.16 -13.47
C PHE A 118 -10.31 11.07 -12.86
N PRO A 119 -11.25 11.96 -13.29
CA PRO A 119 -12.63 11.95 -12.82
C PRO A 119 -13.44 10.80 -13.42
N TYR A 120 -14.54 10.45 -12.76
CA TYR A 120 -15.51 9.48 -13.25
C TYR A 120 -16.19 9.96 -14.54
N ASN A 121 -16.15 9.14 -15.56
CA ASN A 121 -16.91 9.25 -16.81
C ASN A 121 -16.83 7.92 -17.59
N ASN A 122 -17.61 7.78 -18.67
CA ASN A 122 -17.65 6.53 -19.45
C ASN A 122 -16.29 6.14 -20.05
N SER A 123 -15.47 7.12 -20.49
CA SER A 123 -14.13 6.83 -21.01
C SER A 123 -13.20 6.30 -19.92
N ALA A 124 -13.32 6.83 -18.69
CA ALA A 124 -12.52 6.39 -17.56
C ALA A 124 -12.89 4.95 -17.12
N THR A 125 -14.17 4.63 -17.02
CA THR A 125 -14.62 3.27 -16.70
C THR A 125 -14.22 2.28 -17.80
N GLN A 126 -14.36 2.64 -19.07
CA GLN A 126 -13.92 1.82 -20.19
C GLN A 126 -12.42 1.54 -20.12
N TYR A 127 -11.61 2.56 -19.82
CA TYR A 127 -10.16 2.40 -19.69
C TYR A 127 -9.75 1.50 -18.50
N ILE A 128 -10.42 1.63 -17.35
CA ILE A 128 -10.20 0.72 -16.23
C ILE A 128 -10.53 -0.73 -16.64
N LYS A 129 -11.65 -0.93 -17.36
CA LYS A 129 -12.04 -2.24 -17.85
C LYS A 129 -10.99 -2.82 -18.81
N GLU A 130 -10.47 -2.03 -19.74
CA GLU A 130 -9.40 -2.44 -20.66
C GLU A 130 -8.13 -2.88 -19.91
N LEU A 131 -7.75 -2.17 -18.84
CA LEU A 131 -6.63 -2.59 -17.98
C LEU A 131 -6.94 -3.90 -17.23
N LYS A 132 -8.17 -4.08 -16.72
CA LYS A 132 -8.57 -5.34 -16.09
C LYS A 132 -8.52 -6.49 -17.11
N ASP A 133 -8.99 -6.29 -18.34
CA ASP A 133 -8.95 -7.29 -19.40
C ASP A 133 -7.50 -7.56 -19.88
N THR A 134 -6.61 -6.57 -19.75
CA THR A 134 -5.16 -6.72 -19.98
C THR A 134 -4.51 -7.57 -18.90
N PHE A 135 -5.01 -7.59 -17.66
CA PHE A 135 -4.47 -8.34 -16.53
C PHE A 135 -5.54 -9.26 -15.89
N PRO A 136 -6.16 -10.20 -16.65
CA PRO A 136 -7.39 -10.89 -16.23
C PRO A 136 -7.20 -11.85 -15.07
N ASN A 137 -6.02 -12.44 -14.93
CA ASN A 137 -5.73 -13.53 -13.97
C ASN A 137 -5.29 -13.04 -12.59
N TYR A 138 -5.29 -11.74 -12.36
CA TYR A 138 -4.77 -11.15 -11.13
C TYR A 138 -5.87 -10.39 -10.38
N LYS A 139 -5.83 -10.42 -9.04
CA LYS A 139 -6.61 -9.51 -8.21
C LYS A 139 -6.22 -8.08 -8.58
N CYS A 140 -7.18 -7.25 -8.96
CA CYS A 140 -6.96 -5.84 -9.30
C CYS A 140 -7.56 -4.93 -8.23
N PHE A 141 -6.75 -4.00 -7.77
CA PHE A 141 -7.11 -2.95 -6.81
C PHE A 141 -6.99 -1.62 -7.54
N VAL A 142 -8.06 -0.83 -7.57
CA VAL A 142 -8.06 0.45 -8.28
C VAL A 142 -8.19 1.59 -7.29
N GLU A 143 -7.16 2.44 -7.26
CA GLU A 143 -7.17 3.69 -6.52
C GLU A 143 -7.52 4.84 -7.44
N VAL A 144 -8.58 5.55 -7.11
CA VAL A 144 -9.00 6.84 -7.69
C VAL A 144 -9.04 7.88 -6.59
N ARG A 145 -8.89 9.16 -6.94
CA ARG A 145 -8.72 10.22 -5.94
C ARG A 145 -9.76 11.34 -6.01
N HIS A 146 -10.51 11.41 -7.10
CA HIS A 146 -11.52 12.44 -7.33
C HIS A 146 -12.87 11.97 -6.80
N SER A 147 -13.59 12.81 -6.04
CA SER A 147 -14.88 12.49 -5.39
C SER A 147 -15.99 12.09 -6.37
N SER A 148 -15.87 12.45 -7.65
CA SER A 148 -16.83 11.99 -8.67
C SER A 148 -16.95 10.47 -8.78
N TRP A 149 -15.99 9.70 -8.25
CA TRP A 149 -16.06 8.24 -8.17
C TRP A 149 -16.92 7.73 -7.01
N GLU A 150 -17.36 8.61 -6.09
CA GLU A 150 -18.23 8.28 -4.96
C GLU A 150 -19.72 8.34 -5.40
N ASN A 151 -20.08 7.60 -6.43
CA ASN A 151 -21.45 7.50 -6.93
C ASN A 151 -21.86 6.04 -7.19
N GLU A 152 -23.16 5.76 -7.18
CA GLU A 152 -23.69 4.41 -7.31
C GLU A 152 -23.28 3.71 -8.61
N ASN A 153 -23.24 4.44 -9.75
CA ASN A 153 -22.87 3.86 -11.03
C ASN A 153 -21.39 3.43 -11.05
N ALA A 154 -20.51 4.23 -10.43
CA ALA A 154 -19.10 3.87 -10.29
C ALA A 154 -18.93 2.62 -9.42
N LEU A 155 -19.65 2.54 -8.29
CA LEU A 155 -19.59 1.39 -7.40
C LEU A 155 -20.13 0.13 -8.05
N GLU A 156 -21.23 0.24 -8.79
CA GLU A 156 -21.78 -0.87 -9.56
C GLU A 156 -20.81 -1.36 -10.65
N PHE A 157 -20.14 -0.45 -11.36
CA PHE A 157 -19.09 -0.80 -12.31
C PHE A 157 -17.96 -1.64 -11.66
N PHE A 158 -17.48 -1.24 -10.47
CA PHE A 158 -16.44 -1.98 -9.76
C PHE A 158 -16.93 -3.38 -9.33
N LYS A 159 -18.17 -3.50 -8.88
CA LYS A 159 -18.77 -4.81 -8.53
C LYS A 159 -18.87 -5.74 -9.73
N GLN A 160 -19.40 -5.25 -10.86
CA GLN A 160 -19.58 -6.02 -12.09
C GLN A 160 -18.26 -6.50 -12.70
N THR A 161 -17.18 -5.76 -12.49
CA THR A 161 -15.85 -6.09 -13.03
C THR A 161 -14.98 -6.89 -12.07
N ASP A 162 -15.46 -7.22 -10.87
CA ASP A 162 -14.67 -7.84 -9.77
C ASP A 162 -13.36 -7.07 -9.47
N ILE A 163 -13.40 -5.75 -9.57
CA ILE A 163 -12.29 -4.89 -9.19
C ILE A 163 -12.53 -4.41 -7.76
N THR A 164 -11.51 -4.54 -6.91
CA THR A 164 -11.58 -3.98 -5.57
C THR A 164 -11.34 -2.47 -5.61
N PHE A 165 -12.32 -1.70 -5.15
CA PHE A 165 -12.17 -0.26 -4.97
C PHE A 165 -11.22 0.02 -3.80
N CYS A 166 -10.16 0.82 -4.02
CA CYS A 166 -9.25 1.20 -2.95
C CYS A 166 -9.83 2.34 -2.13
N THR A 167 -10.05 2.09 -0.85
CA THR A 167 -10.32 3.14 0.13
C THR A 167 -9.02 3.85 0.48
N ILE A 168 -9.00 5.17 0.47
CA ILE A 168 -7.81 5.94 0.81
C ILE A 168 -8.06 6.97 1.89
N ASP A 169 -7.12 7.11 2.83
CA ASP A 169 -7.05 8.26 3.73
C ASP A 169 -6.01 9.24 3.22
N GLN A 170 -6.45 10.46 2.92
CA GLN A 170 -5.64 11.55 2.40
C GLN A 170 -6.22 12.89 2.87
N PRO A 171 -5.48 14.02 2.76
CA PRO A 171 -6.04 15.33 3.08
C PRO A 171 -7.29 15.61 2.26
N GLN A 172 -8.32 16.13 2.92
CA GLN A 172 -9.56 16.57 2.28
C GLN A 172 -9.33 17.93 1.62
N ILE A 173 -8.90 17.93 0.37
CA ILE A 173 -8.60 19.11 -0.42
C ILE A 173 -9.52 19.10 -1.64
N GLU A 174 -10.24 20.19 -1.88
CA GLU A 174 -11.16 20.36 -3.02
C GLU A 174 -12.15 19.20 -3.17
N GLN A 175 -12.10 18.50 -4.30
CA GLN A 175 -12.94 17.34 -4.63
C GLN A 175 -12.21 16.01 -4.35
N ALA A 176 -11.45 15.94 -3.26
CA ALA A 176 -10.83 14.70 -2.85
C ALA A 176 -11.88 13.67 -2.39
N ILE A 177 -11.63 12.40 -2.70
CA ILE A 177 -12.46 11.29 -2.25
C ILE A 177 -12.41 11.17 -0.72
N THR A 178 -13.49 10.75 -0.08
CA THR A 178 -13.61 10.64 1.37
C THR A 178 -13.02 9.33 1.90
N PHE A 179 -12.60 9.32 3.17
CA PHE A 179 -12.19 8.09 3.84
C PHE A 179 -13.43 7.33 4.36
N GLN A 180 -14.00 6.52 3.48
CA GLN A 180 -15.12 5.63 3.81
C GLN A 180 -14.84 4.25 3.17
N PRO A 181 -14.70 3.16 3.96
CA PRO A 181 -14.50 1.83 3.41
C PRO A 181 -15.67 1.44 2.49
N ILE A 182 -15.35 1.20 1.22
CA ILE A 182 -16.28 0.81 0.17
C ILE A 182 -15.96 -0.62 -0.26
N ILE A 183 -16.98 -1.49 -0.25
CA ILE A 183 -16.83 -2.90 -0.60
C ILE A 183 -17.48 -3.16 -1.96
N THR A 184 -16.66 -3.62 -2.90
CA THR A 184 -17.09 -3.97 -4.26
C THR A 184 -16.99 -5.46 -4.56
N ASN A 185 -16.28 -6.23 -3.72
CA ASN A 185 -16.19 -7.69 -3.77
C ASN A 185 -15.82 -8.24 -2.36
N ASP A 186 -15.28 -9.45 -2.26
CA ASP A 186 -14.91 -10.07 -0.99
C ASP A 186 -13.55 -9.62 -0.41
N ARG A 187 -13.02 -8.49 -0.89
CA ARG A 187 -11.73 -7.91 -0.49
C ARG A 187 -11.86 -6.42 -0.16
N ALA A 188 -11.08 -5.94 0.78
CA ALA A 188 -10.89 -4.52 1.06
C ALA A 188 -9.41 -4.14 0.91
N TYR A 189 -9.11 -3.05 0.20
CA TYR A 189 -7.76 -2.52 0.06
C TYR A 189 -7.75 -1.07 0.53
N ILE A 190 -6.98 -0.80 1.59
CA ILE A 190 -7.02 0.49 2.30
C ILE A 190 -5.62 1.07 2.36
N ARG A 191 -5.46 2.31 1.90
CA ARG A 191 -4.17 3.00 1.86
C ARG A 191 -4.20 4.29 2.66
N PHE A 192 -3.19 4.49 3.46
CA PHE A 192 -3.02 5.63 4.35
C PHE A 192 -1.91 6.53 3.87
N HIS A 193 -2.26 7.70 3.30
CA HIS A 193 -1.30 8.62 2.70
C HIS A 193 -0.81 9.72 3.66
N GLY A 194 -1.36 9.78 4.88
CA GLY A 194 -1.15 10.88 5.80
C GLY A 194 -2.02 12.11 5.48
N LYS A 195 -2.07 13.05 6.43
CA LYS A 195 -2.95 14.23 6.37
C LYS A 195 -2.18 15.55 6.42
N ASN A 196 -0.95 15.61 5.90
CA ASN A 196 -0.14 16.83 5.84
C ASN A 196 -0.68 17.78 4.74
N ILE A 197 -1.73 18.55 5.08
CA ILE A 197 -2.46 19.41 4.14
C ILE A 197 -1.53 20.42 3.44
N ASP A 198 -0.63 21.06 4.19
CA ASP A 198 0.23 22.12 3.65
C ASP A 198 1.22 21.57 2.61
N ALA A 199 1.84 20.43 2.91
CA ALA A 199 2.73 19.77 1.97
C ALA A 199 1.98 19.22 0.74
N TRP A 200 0.75 18.74 0.89
CA TRP A 200 -0.10 18.34 -0.23
C TRP A 200 -0.45 19.53 -1.13
N LYS A 201 -0.89 20.67 -0.59
CA LYS A 201 -1.14 21.91 -1.35
C LYS A 201 0.10 22.38 -2.09
N LYS A 202 1.27 22.38 -1.42
CA LYS A 202 2.56 22.70 -2.05
C LYS A 202 2.89 21.76 -3.20
N SER A 203 2.64 20.45 -3.04
CA SER A 203 2.87 19.43 -4.07
C SER A 203 1.97 19.65 -5.29
N ILE A 204 0.71 20.03 -5.11
CA ILE A 204 -0.23 20.35 -6.19
C ILE A 204 0.27 21.59 -6.97
N ASN A 205 0.64 22.67 -6.26
CA ASN A 205 1.14 23.92 -6.86
C ASN A 205 2.48 23.73 -7.63
N ASN A 206 3.24 22.72 -7.27
CA ASN A 206 4.50 22.37 -7.93
C ASN A 206 4.35 21.23 -8.94
N PHE A 207 3.14 20.85 -9.31
CA PHE A 207 2.91 19.81 -10.31
C PHE A 207 3.55 20.20 -11.66
N GLY A 208 4.30 19.26 -12.24
CA GLY A 208 5.05 19.48 -13.48
C GLY A 208 6.42 20.15 -13.32
N LYS A 209 6.80 20.59 -12.10
CA LYS A 209 8.15 21.10 -11.80
C LYS A 209 9.05 19.96 -11.34
N GLU A 210 10.33 20.09 -11.58
CA GLU A 210 11.34 19.18 -11.02
C GLU A 210 11.36 19.31 -9.48
N GLN A 211 11.29 18.19 -8.80
CA GLN A 211 11.29 18.12 -7.33
C GLN A 211 12.21 17.00 -6.89
N SER A 212 12.96 17.23 -5.79
CA SER A 212 13.74 16.18 -5.13
C SER A 212 12.84 15.07 -4.57
N TYR A 213 13.44 13.94 -4.21
CA TYR A 213 12.70 12.87 -3.54
C TYR A 213 12.14 13.34 -2.21
N GLU A 214 12.89 14.08 -1.43
CA GLU A 214 12.52 14.63 -0.12
C GLU A 214 11.31 15.56 -0.24
N GLU A 215 11.31 16.49 -1.21
CA GLU A 215 10.19 17.38 -1.46
C GLU A 215 8.90 16.64 -1.83
N ARG A 216 9.02 15.59 -2.66
CA ARG A 216 7.86 14.74 -3.04
C ARG A 216 7.36 13.89 -1.87
N SER A 217 8.26 13.50 -0.96
CA SER A 217 7.94 12.65 0.19
C SER A 217 7.28 13.43 1.33
N GLU A 218 7.55 14.75 1.45
CA GLU A 218 7.09 15.56 2.57
C GLU A 218 5.55 15.51 2.77
N ARG A 219 4.78 15.37 1.70
CA ARG A 219 3.32 15.23 1.77
C ARG A 219 2.85 13.99 2.51
N TYR A 220 3.69 12.95 2.60
CA TYR A 220 3.40 11.69 3.29
C TYR A 220 3.90 11.68 4.75
N LYS A 221 4.61 12.72 5.17
CA LYS A 221 5.11 12.84 6.54
C LYS A 221 3.96 13.17 7.49
N TYR A 222 3.47 12.14 8.14
CA TYR A 222 2.33 12.22 9.04
C TYR A 222 2.30 11.01 9.96
N LEU A 223 2.40 11.21 11.25
CA LEU A 223 2.23 10.16 12.24
C LEU A 223 0.79 10.20 12.75
N TYR A 224 -0.01 9.21 12.37
CA TYR A 224 -1.37 9.08 12.90
C TYR A 224 -1.35 8.97 14.41
N SER A 225 -2.21 9.73 15.07
CA SER A 225 -2.38 9.69 16.52
C SER A 225 -3.11 8.40 16.96
N PRO A 226 -2.97 7.96 18.22
CA PRO A 226 -3.72 6.82 18.74
C PRO A 226 -5.23 6.96 18.58
N GLY A 227 -5.78 8.17 18.77
CA GLY A 227 -7.22 8.43 18.58
C GLY A 227 -7.67 8.21 17.13
N GLU A 228 -6.89 8.70 16.15
CA GLU A 228 -7.18 8.47 14.72
C GLU A 228 -7.10 6.98 14.36
N LEU A 229 -6.15 6.24 14.93
CA LEU A 229 -6.02 4.80 14.67
C LEU A 229 -7.20 4.00 15.25
N VAL A 230 -7.75 4.41 16.38
CA VAL A 230 -8.98 3.82 16.93
C VAL A 230 -10.19 4.08 16.02
N GLU A 231 -10.34 5.29 15.49
CA GLU A 231 -11.40 5.61 14.52
C GLU A 231 -11.23 4.80 13.21
N ILE A 232 -10.00 4.62 12.74
CA ILE A 232 -9.65 3.81 11.59
C ILE A 232 -10.02 2.34 11.83
N ASP A 233 -9.64 1.79 12.99
CA ASP A 233 -9.97 0.42 13.40
C ASP A 233 -11.48 0.19 13.38
N GLN A 234 -12.28 1.09 13.98
CA GLN A 234 -13.73 1.00 13.98
C GLN A 234 -14.32 0.98 12.57
N LYS A 235 -13.82 1.84 11.67
CA LYS A 235 -14.27 1.88 10.27
C LYS A 235 -13.91 0.58 9.52
N ILE A 236 -12.71 0.04 9.73
CA ILE A 236 -12.29 -1.21 9.10
C ILE A 236 -13.10 -2.38 9.67
N LYS A 237 -13.29 -2.46 10.97
CA LYS A 237 -14.11 -3.50 11.61
C LYS A 237 -15.57 -3.47 11.18
N SER A 238 -16.11 -2.30 10.83
CA SER A 238 -17.50 -2.17 10.33
C SER A 238 -17.78 -2.93 9.02
N ILE A 239 -16.72 -3.31 8.29
CA ILE A 239 -16.83 -4.04 7.02
C ILE A 239 -16.34 -5.49 7.11
N GLN A 240 -15.77 -5.90 8.24
CA GLN A 240 -15.09 -7.21 8.37
C GLN A 240 -15.97 -8.43 8.03
N GLU A 241 -17.27 -8.37 8.34
CA GLU A 241 -18.22 -9.47 8.03
C GLU A 241 -18.52 -9.61 6.53
N LYS A 242 -18.16 -8.60 5.73
CA LYS A 242 -18.46 -8.54 4.30
C LYS A 242 -17.29 -8.96 3.41
N VAL A 243 -16.12 -9.19 3.99
CA VAL A 243 -14.90 -9.47 3.24
C VAL A 243 -14.14 -10.66 3.82
N LYS A 244 -13.36 -11.33 2.96
CA LYS A 244 -12.46 -12.43 3.37
C LYS A 244 -11.05 -11.94 3.65
N GLU A 245 -10.63 -10.88 2.95
CA GLU A 245 -9.27 -10.35 3.02
C GLU A 245 -9.32 -8.83 3.18
N VAL A 246 -8.52 -8.30 4.09
CA VAL A 246 -8.35 -6.86 4.30
C VAL A 246 -6.86 -6.52 4.18
N TYR A 247 -6.53 -5.68 3.23
CA TYR A 247 -5.18 -5.18 2.98
C TYR A 247 -5.06 -3.75 3.49
N VAL A 248 -4.13 -3.51 4.40
CA VAL A 248 -3.89 -2.22 5.04
C VAL A 248 -2.47 -1.78 4.73
N ILE A 249 -2.33 -0.73 3.92
CA ILE A 249 -1.04 -0.26 3.42
C ILE A 249 -0.75 1.15 3.94
N MET A 250 0.23 1.24 4.82
CA MET A 250 0.71 2.51 5.34
C MET A 250 1.68 3.16 4.34
N ASN A 251 1.28 4.28 3.74
CA ASN A 251 2.09 5.03 2.77
C ASN A 251 2.64 6.36 3.34
N ASN A 252 2.45 6.60 4.63
CA ASN A 252 3.04 7.70 5.39
C ASN A 252 4.50 7.37 5.78
N HIS A 253 5.32 6.99 4.79
CA HIS A 253 6.61 6.33 4.98
C HIS A 253 7.74 7.19 5.59
N PRO A 254 7.79 8.55 5.50
CA PRO A 254 8.93 9.29 6.02
C PRO A 254 9.23 9.02 7.48
N GLN A 255 10.52 8.92 7.81
CA GLN A 255 11.07 8.73 9.15
C GLN A 255 10.68 7.43 9.88
N GLY A 256 9.87 6.55 9.26
CA GLY A 256 9.37 5.32 9.88
C GLY A 256 7.97 5.45 10.48
N ASP A 257 7.27 6.57 10.26
CA ASP A 257 5.89 6.77 10.75
C ASP A 257 4.95 5.65 10.28
N ALA A 258 5.11 5.19 9.02
CA ALA A 258 4.35 4.05 8.49
C ALA A 258 4.57 2.77 9.30
N ILE A 259 5.79 2.50 9.71
CA ILE A 259 6.13 1.31 10.52
C ILE A 259 5.47 1.38 11.88
N ALA A 260 5.58 2.53 12.56
CA ALA A 260 4.97 2.72 13.87
C ALA A 260 3.45 2.51 13.81
N ASN A 261 2.78 3.17 12.87
CA ASN A 261 1.34 3.04 12.69
C ASN A 261 0.90 1.65 12.24
N ALA A 262 1.71 0.95 11.43
CA ALA A 262 1.41 -0.42 11.04
C ALA A 262 1.41 -1.37 12.26
N PHE A 263 2.37 -1.24 13.19
CA PHE A 263 2.36 -2.04 14.43
C PHE A 263 1.15 -1.74 15.32
N GLU A 264 0.75 -0.48 15.43
CA GLU A 264 -0.45 -0.10 16.17
C GLU A 264 -1.72 -0.67 15.53
N LEU A 265 -1.82 -0.68 14.19
CA LEU A 265 -2.95 -1.28 13.50
C LEU A 265 -2.95 -2.82 13.57
N ILE A 266 -1.80 -3.48 13.63
CA ILE A 266 -1.72 -4.92 13.93
C ILE A 266 -2.32 -5.21 15.31
N HIS A 267 -1.95 -4.43 16.32
CA HIS A 267 -2.53 -4.56 17.68
C HIS A 267 -4.05 -4.41 17.66
N LEU A 268 -4.57 -3.36 17.02
CA LEU A 268 -6.00 -3.02 17.02
C LEU A 268 -6.82 -4.00 16.18
N LEU A 269 -6.45 -4.25 14.92
CA LEU A 269 -7.23 -5.03 13.96
C LEU A 269 -7.17 -6.53 14.22
N GLU A 270 -6.03 -7.04 14.66
CA GLU A 270 -5.86 -8.46 14.99
C GLU A 270 -6.11 -8.76 16.46
N GLU A 271 -6.51 -7.74 17.26
CA GLU A 271 -6.82 -7.86 18.69
C GLU A 271 -5.70 -8.52 19.50
N LYS A 272 -4.45 -8.22 19.15
CA LYS A 272 -3.27 -8.76 19.80
C LYS A 272 -2.84 -7.86 20.97
N ASP A 273 -2.86 -8.35 22.20
CA ASP A 273 -2.36 -7.60 23.37
C ASP A 273 -0.90 -7.17 23.21
N LYS A 274 -0.09 -8.01 22.57
CA LYS A 274 1.33 -7.76 22.30
C LYS A 274 1.68 -8.05 20.86
N VAL A 275 2.55 -7.21 20.29
CA VAL A 275 3.02 -7.29 18.91
C VAL A 275 4.53 -7.49 18.90
N GLN A 276 5.00 -8.42 18.09
CA GLN A 276 6.43 -8.60 17.87
C GLN A 276 6.97 -7.45 17.02
N MET A 277 7.96 -6.74 17.55
CA MET A 277 8.60 -5.62 16.83
C MET A 277 10.04 -5.45 17.30
N PRO A 278 10.94 -4.86 16.48
CA PRO A 278 12.32 -4.63 16.89
C PRO A 278 12.41 -3.53 17.95
N SER A 279 13.33 -3.67 18.91
CA SER A 279 13.52 -2.68 19.98
C SER A 279 13.91 -1.28 19.46
N THR A 280 14.43 -1.19 18.24
CA THR A 280 14.77 0.07 17.58
C THR A 280 13.54 0.95 17.36
N ILE A 281 12.40 0.37 16.91
CA ILE A 281 11.19 1.14 16.66
C ILE A 281 10.57 1.65 17.97
N VAL A 282 10.63 0.87 19.05
CA VAL A 282 10.13 1.29 20.36
C VAL A 282 10.94 2.46 20.92
N LYS A 283 12.26 2.46 20.70
CA LYS A 283 13.11 3.60 21.09
C LYS A 283 12.78 4.87 20.30
N ALA A 284 12.46 4.73 19.01
CA ALA A 284 12.09 5.85 18.16
C ALA A 284 10.65 6.34 18.43
N TYR A 285 9.75 5.43 18.78
CA TYR A 285 8.34 5.70 19.06
C TYR A 285 7.95 5.11 20.42
N PRO A 286 8.24 5.78 21.57
CA PRO A 286 8.02 5.24 22.92
C PRO A 286 6.59 4.80 23.22
N ARG A 287 5.60 5.34 22.52
CA ARG A 287 4.19 4.94 22.67
C ARG A 287 3.93 3.47 22.29
N LEU A 288 4.85 2.81 21.57
CA LEU A 288 4.78 1.38 21.22
C LEU A 288 5.24 0.47 22.38
N GLU A 289 5.84 1.00 23.44
CA GLU A 289 6.40 0.19 24.54
C GLU A 289 5.35 -0.71 25.19
N THR A 290 4.14 -0.21 25.36
CA THR A 290 3.02 -0.98 25.93
C THR A 290 2.57 -2.15 25.05
N LEU A 291 2.87 -2.11 23.75
CA LEU A 291 2.51 -3.12 22.76
C LEU A 291 3.61 -4.16 22.52
N LEU A 292 4.83 -3.92 23.01
CA LEU A 292 5.97 -4.79 22.75
C LEU A 292 5.75 -6.19 23.37
N ALA A 293 5.86 -7.23 22.55
CA ALA A 293 5.91 -8.60 23.02
C ALA A 293 7.24 -8.86 23.78
N ALA A 294 7.20 -9.64 24.84
CA ALA A 294 8.41 -10.12 25.48
C ALA A 294 9.27 -10.90 24.46
N MET A 295 10.56 -10.56 24.35
CA MET A 295 11.46 -11.36 23.51
C MET A 295 11.55 -12.76 24.13
N ASN A 296 11.16 -13.78 23.38
CA ASN A 296 11.52 -15.16 23.74
C ASN A 296 13.06 -15.24 23.72
N GLN A 297 13.64 -15.44 24.89
CA GLN A 297 15.09 -15.65 25.08
C GLN A 297 15.55 -16.93 24.39
#